data_818265ca9015d699b5f24ac8efc3e38a
#
_entry.id   818265ca9015d699b5f24ac8efc3e38a
#
_cell.length_a   1.000
_cell.length_b   1.000
_cell.length_c   1.000
_cell.angle_alpha   90.00
_cell.angle_beta   90.00
_cell.angle_gamma   90.00
#
_symmetry.space_group_name_H-M   'P 1'
#
loop_
_entity.id
_entity.type
_entity.pdbx_description
1 polymer ?
#
loop_
_entity_poly.entity_id
_entity_poly.type
_entity_poly.pdbx_seq_one_letter_code
_entity_poly.pdbx_strand_id
1 'polypeptide(L)'
;ALAIAGAGGLTVGSGKSAGLGGAFTWNQLGKITQAGIANTALTLTNGGNVLLDAYNTGPMWSVAVGVATGNKVGAAGSVSYSDIDNETSTSISESGVDTDGSVTLTSLDESDIRSVAGAASYGGKAGFGAAVAISTVQSNTVAEITTTAAKPRTVRGDAGVSASATSDSEYCTPSLLPQM
;
A
#
# COMPACT_ATOMS: atom_id res chain seq x y z
N ALA A 1 -8.13 0.88 4.62
CA ALA A 1 -8.87 0.31 3.49
C ALA A 1 -8.23 -1.02 3.09
N LEU A 2 -9.05 -1.96 2.67
CA LEU A 2 -8.63 -3.28 2.22
C LEU A 2 -8.89 -3.37 0.71
N ALA A 3 -7.86 -3.70 -0.08
CA ALA A 3 -8.01 -4.03 -1.49
C ALA A 3 -7.77 -5.52 -1.71
N ILE A 4 -8.73 -6.21 -2.30
CA ILE A 4 -8.65 -7.61 -2.66
C ILE A 4 -8.98 -7.76 -4.13
N ALA A 5 -8.09 -8.39 -4.90
CA ALA A 5 -8.37 -8.79 -6.27
C ALA A 5 -7.93 -10.22 -6.50
N GLY A 6 -8.76 -10.97 -7.17
CA GLY A 6 -8.48 -12.33 -7.56
C GLY A 6 -8.88 -12.59 -9.01
N ALA A 7 -8.04 -13.29 -9.74
CA ALA A 7 -8.36 -13.79 -11.06
C ALA A 7 -8.01 -15.27 -11.16
N GLY A 8 -8.93 -16.05 -11.69
CA GLY A 8 -8.74 -17.46 -11.99
C GLY A 8 -9.08 -17.71 -13.46
N GLY A 9 -8.18 -18.33 -14.18
CA GLY A 9 -8.41 -18.78 -15.55
C GLY A 9 -8.38 -20.30 -15.61
N LEU A 10 -9.46 -20.91 -16.09
CA LEU A 10 -9.52 -22.34 -16.38
C LEU A 10 -9.77 -22.53 -17.88
N THR A 11 -8.87 -23.20 -18.55
CA THR A 11 -9.07 -23.60 -19.94
C THR A 11 -8.97 -25.12 -20.06
N VAL A 12 -10.01 -25.72 -20.59
CA VAL A 12 -10.05 -27.14 -20.90
C VAL A 12 -10.03 -27.30 -22.43
N GLY A 13 -8.91 -27.76 -22.95
CA GLY A 13 -8.79 -28.06 -24.35
C GLY A 13 -9.46 -29.42 -24.69
N SER A 14 -10.59 -29.41 -25.36
CA SER A 14 -11.22 -30.62 -25.87
C SER A 14 -10.67 -31.08 -27.20
N GLY A 15 -9.70 -30.37 -27.76
CA GLY A 15 -9.02 -30.66 -29.00
C GLY A 15 -7.88 -31.66 -28.88
N LYS A 16 -7.35 -32.09 -30.00
CA LYS A 16 -6.45 -33.23 -30.13
C LYS A 16 -5.08 -33.13 -29.45
N SER A 17 -4.65 -32.00 -28.87
CA SER A 17 -3.27 -31.91 -28.38
C SER A 17 -2.94 -30.95 -27.26
N ALA A 18 -3.45 -29.74 -27.16
CA ALA A 18 -2.97 -28.76 -26.21
C ALA A 18 -4.07 -28.00 -25.49
N GLY A 19 -3.88 -27.73 -24.15
CA GLY A 19 -4.69 -26.83 -23.39
C GLY A 19 -3.83 -25.65 -22.85
N LEU A 20 -4.37 -24.44 -22.95
CA LEU A 20 -3.73 -23.22 -22.46
C LEU A 20 -4.64 -22.52 -21.44
N GLY A 21 -4.09 -22.05 -20.33
CA GLY A 21 -4.82 -21.30 -19.32
C GLY A 21 -3.99 -20.15 -18.78
N GLY A 22 -4.64 -19.06 -18.41
CA GLY A 22 -3.95 -17.91 -17.85
C GLY A 22 -4.81 -17.12 -16.87
N ALA A 23 -4.16 -16.42 -15.96
CA ALA A 23 -4.79 -15.48 -15.05
C ALA A 23 -3.91 -14.23 -14.91
N PHE A 24 -4.55 -13.08 -14.83
CA PHE A 24 -3.87 -11.80 -14.62
C PHE A 24 -4.65 -10.98 -13.59
N THR A 25 -3.95 -10.44 -12.60
CA THR A 25 -4.49 -9.46 -11.66
C THR A 25 -3.66 -8.19 -11.67
N TRP A 26 -4.34 -7.05 -11.64
CA TRP A 26 -3.73 -5.75 -11.47
C TRP A 26 -4.46 -5.02 -10.35
N ASN A 27 -3.74 -4.72 -9.28
CA ASN A 27 -4.22 -3.93 -8.15
C ASN A 27 -3.39 -2.67 -8.02
N GLN A 28 -4.08 -1.54 -7.87
CA GLN A 28 -3.46 -0.28 -7.53
C GLN A 28 -4.26 0.40 -6.42
N LEU A 29 -3.57 0.83 -5.38
CA LEU A 29 -4.15 1.54 -4.25
C LEU A 29 -3.34 2.80 -3.99
N GLY A 30 -3.99 3.96 -4.13
CA GLY A 30 -3.44 5.25 -3.73
C GLY A 30 -4.29 5.84 -2.61
N LYS A 31 -3.66 6.34 -1.56
CA LYS A 31 -4.33 7.02 -0.46
C LYS A 31 -3.59 8.30 -0.09
N ILE A 32 -4.36 9.33 0.20
CA ILE A 32 -3.87 10.59 0.77
C ILE A 32 -4.56 10.79 2.12
N THR A 33 -3.75 10.84 3.19
CA THR A 33 -4.23 11.08 4.55
C THR A 33 -3.52 12.30 5.10
N GLN A 34 -4.27 13.36 5.40
CA GLN A 34 -3.69 14.63 5.81
C GLN A 34 -4.40 15.20 7.05
N ALA A 35 -3.61 15.70 8.00
CA ALA A 35 -4.09 16.52 9.11
C ALA A 35 -3.25 17.79 9.18
N GLY A 36 -3.90 18.97 9.23
CA GLY A 36 -3.13 20.20 9.21
C GLY A 36 -3.83 21.42 9.77
N ILE A 37 -3.01 22.39 10.18
CA ILE A 37 -3.41 23.75 10.56
C ILE A 37 -2.75 24.70 9.55
N ALA A 38 -3.55 25.49 8.83
CA ALA A 38 -3.03 26.41 7.83
C ALA A 38 -3.60 27.82 7.98
N ASN A 39 -2.73 28.83 7.80
CA ASN A 39 -3.11 30.24 7.77
C ASN A 39 -3.88 30.72 9.04
N THR A 40 -3.57 30.16 10.21
CA THR A 40 -4.31 30.40 11.45
C THR A 40 -3.38 30.91 12.56
N ALA A 41 -3.92 31.69 13.46
CA ALA A 41 -3.31 31.99 14.74
C ALA A 41 -4.12 31.29 15.85
N LEU A 42 -3.51 30.36 16.53
CA LEU A 42 -4.11 29.56 17.60
C LEU A 42 -3.40 29.86 18.91
N THR A 43 -4.16 30.29 19.92
CA THR A 43 -3.66 30.48 21.28
C THR A 43 -4.49 29.63 22.23
N LEU A 44 -3.84 28.76 22.97
CA LEU A 44 -4.46 27.89 23.96
C LEU A 44 -3.85 28.19 25.32
N THR A 45 -4.71 28.39 26.33
CA THR A 45 -4.32 28.63 27.70
C THR A 45 -4.79 27.48 28.58
N ASN A 46 -4.29 27.44 29.83
CA ASN A 46 -4.63 26.40 30.80
C ASN A 46 -4.15 24.98 30.42
N GLY A 47 -2.97 24.86 29.81
CA GLY A 47 -2.33 23.57 29.52
C GLY A 47 -2.94 22.83 28.34
N GLY A 48 -3.61 23.53 27.43
CA GLY A 48 -4.17 22.91 26.23
C GLY A 48 -3.11 22.32 25.31
N ASN A 49 -3.29 21.10 24.83
CA ASN A 49 -2.39 20.45 23.88
C ASN A 49 -2.93 20.57 22.45
N VAL A 50 -2.01 20.66 21.49
CA VAL A 50 -2.30 20.53 20.05
C VAL A 50 -1.78 19.20 19.60
N LEU A 51 -2.69 18.36 19.09
CA LEU A 51 -2.38 17.04 18.53
C LEU A 51 -2.87 16.96 17.09
N LEU A 52 -1.97 16.70 16.18
CA LEU A 52 -2.27 16.41 14.77
C LEU A 52 -1.81 14.99 14.48
N ASP A 53 -2.75 14.12 14.17
CA ASP A 53 -2.48 12.73 13.82
C ASP A 53 -3.00 12.43 12.41
N ALA A 54 -2.13 11.92 11.56
CA ALA A 54 -2.47 11.31 10.28
C ALA A 54 -2.04 9.84 10.31
N TYR A 55 -3.02 8.96 10.25
CA TYR A 55 -2.79 7.53 10.28
C TYR A 55 -3.37 6.84 9.05
N ASN A 56 -2.52 6.15 8.33
CA ASN A 56 -2.89 5.35 7.18
C ASN A 56 -2.49 3.89 7.42
N THR A 57 -3.44 3.00 7.29
CA THR A 57 -3.21 1.56 7.31
C THR A 57 -4.01 0.90 6.21
N GLY A 58 -3.48 -0.14 5.62
CA GLY A 58 -4.24 -0.86 4.61
C GLY A 58 -3.52 -2.07 4.04
N PRO A 59 -3.98 -3.28 4.37
CA PRO A 59 -3.53 -4.46 3.67
C PRO A 59 -4.11 -4.51 2.25
N MET A 60 -3.29 -4.95 1.30
CA MET A 60 -3.68 -5.31 -0.06
C MET A 60 -3.46 -6.80 -0.29
N TRP A 61 -4.49 -7.48 -0.75
CA TRP A 61 -4.40 -8.89 -1.11
C TRP A 61 -4.58 -9.05 -2.62
N SER A 62 -3.70 -9.79 -3.24
CA SER A 62 -3.77 -10.11 -4.67
C SER A 62 -3.53 -11.59 -4.89
N VAL A 63 -4.44 -12.23 -5.61
CA VAL A 63 -4.33 -13.66 -5.93
C VAL A 63 -4.57 -13.87 -7.43
N ALA A 64 -3.61 -14.49 -8.10
CA ALA A 64 -3.73 -14.91 -9.50
C ALA A 64 -3.42 -16.40 -9.62
N VAL A 65 -4.37 -17.19 -10.10
CA VAL A 65 -4.18 -18.63 -10.32
C VAL A 65 -4.61 -19.01 -11.74
N GLY A 66 -3.66 -19.51 -12.51
CA GLY A 66 -3.91 -20.07 -13.85
C GLY A 66 -3.98 -21.59 -13.80
N VAL A 67 -5.00 -22.18 -14.43
CA VAL A 67 -5.14 -23.63 -14.55
C VAL A 67 -5.36 -24.03 -16.02
N ALA A 68 -4.65 -25.05 -16.48
CA ALA A 68 -4.84 -25.59 -17.83
C ALA A 68 -4.83 -27.11 -17.83
N THR A 69 -5.68 -27.71 -18.67
CA THR A 69 -5.68 -29.16 -18.95
C THR A 69 -5.63 -29.40 -20.45
N GLY A 70 -4.86 -30.40 -20.87
CA GLY A 70 -4.75 -30.79 -22.27
C GLY A 70 -4.55 -32.30 -22.44
N ASN A 71 -5.03 -32.91 -23.51
CA ASN A 71 -4.88 -34.34 -23.74
C ASN A 71 -3.44 -34.80 -23.97
N LYS A 72 -2.57 -33.92 -24.51
CA LYS A 72 -1.15 -34.19 -24.67
C LYS A 72 -0.29 -33.22 -23.90
N VAL A 73 -0.56 -31.93 -24.01
CA VAL A 73 0.22 -30.87 -23.34
C VAL A 73 -0.74 -29.89 -22.70
N GLY A 74 -0.46 -29.52 -21.41
CA GLY A 74 -1.10 -28.42 -20.72
C GLY A 74 -0.08 -27.33 -20.44
N ALA A 75 -0.46 -26.06 -20.63
CA ALA A 75 0.36 -24.92 -20.21
C ALA A 75 -0.50 -23.88 -19.49
N ALA A 76 -0.08 -23.48 -18.29
CA ALA A 76 -0.77 -22.47 -17.50
C ALA A 76 0.20 -21.36 -17.11
N GLY A 77 -0.32 -20.13 -17.01
CA GLY A 77 0.43 -19.00 -16.51
C GLY A 77 -0.41 -18.11 -15.61
N SER A 78 0.23 -17.43 -14.68
CA SER A 78 -0.42 -16.35 -13.95
C SER A 78 0.53 -15.20 -13.66
N VAL A 79 0.00 -13.99 -13.67
CA VAL A 79 0.72 -12.78 -13.26
C VAL A 79 -0.15 -11.98 -12.29
N SER A 80 0.44 -11.60 -11.18
CA SER A 80 -0.15 -10.69 -10.20
C SER A 80 0.71 -9.44 -10.09
N TYR A 81 0.12 -8.28 -10.33
CA TYR A 81 0.75 -6.98 -10.10
C TYR A 81 -0.01 -6.23 -9.02
N SER A 82 0.71 -5.73 -8.02
CA SER A 82 0.14 -4.96 -6.91
C SER A 82 1.00 -3.74 -6.63
N ASP A 83 0.36 -2.58 -6.55
CA ASP A 83 1.02 -1.30 -6.34
C ASP A 83 0.29 -0.50 -5.26
N ILE A 84 1.03 -0.02 -4.27
CA ILE A 84 0.55 0.92 -3.25
C ILE A 84 1.36 2.21 -3.39
N ASP A 85 0.64 3.34 -3.50
CA ASP A 85 1.21 4.68 -3.51
C ASP A 85 0.45 5.55 -2.49
N ASN A 86 1.04 5.72 -1.31
CA ASN A 86 0.42 6.42 -0.20
C ASN A 86 1.13 7.72 0.14
N GLU A 87 0.34 8.74 0.48
CA GLU A 87 0.81 9.97 1.08
C GLU A 87 0.15 10.18 2.43
N THR A 88 0.96 10.30 3.49
CA THR A 88 0.47 10.54 4.86
C THR A 88 1.19 11.75 5.43
N SER A 89 0.46 12.81 5.75
CA SER A 89 1.12 14.04 6.22
C SER A 89 0.38 14.73 7.36
N THR A 90 1.18 15.27 8.28
CA THR A 90 0.72 16.26 9.25
C THR A 90 1.49 17.55 9.05
N SER A 91 0.79 18.68 9.06
CA SER A 91 1.45 19.97 8.84
C SER A 91 0.86 21.11 9.66
N ILE A 92 1.74 22.01 10.09
CA ILE A 92 1.37 23.36 10.54
C ILE A 92 2.01 24.33 9.55
N SER A 93 1.22 24.97 8.71
CA SER A 93 1.71 25.84 7.66
C SER A 93 1.18 27.26 7.80
N GLU A 94 2.08 28.27 7.65
CA GLU A 94 1.74 29.71 7.72
C GLU A 94 0.93 30.06 8.99
N SER A 95 1.09 29.30 10.08
CA SER A 95 0.26 29.38 11.29
C SER A 95 1.09 29.67 12.51
N GLY A 96 0.56 30.53 13.39
CA GLY A 96 1.10 30.73 14.74
C GLY A 96 0.34 29.81 15.70
N VAL A 97 1.09 29.09 16.52
CA VAL A 97 0.53 28.28 17.62
C VAL A 97 1.25 28.66 18.90
N ASP A 98 0.51 29.06 19.91
CA ASP A 98 1.02 29.38 21.25
C ASP A 98 0.20 28.64 22.29
N THR A 99 0.84 27.76 23.05
CA THR A 99 0.17 26.95 24.06
C THR A 99 1.04 26.72 25.30
N ASP A 100 0.42 26.70 26.46
CA ASP A 100 1.06 26.27 27.73
C ASP A 100 1.29 24.74 27.75
N GLY A 101 0.65 23.99 26.84
CA GLY A 101 0.81 22.55 26.71
C GLY A 101 1.85 22.15 25.66
N SER A 102 1.65 20.99 25.04
CA SER A 102 2.49 20.45 23.97
C SER A 102 1.87 20.62 22.59
N VAL A 103 2.74 20.67 21.57
CA VAL A 103 2.36 20.57 20.14
C VAL A 103 2.95 19.28 19.60
N THR A 104 2.10 18.36 19.14
CA THR A 104 2.55 17.06 18.63
C THR A 104 1.95 16.82 17.25
N LEU A 105 2.83 16.50 16.32
CA LEU A 105 2.48 16.08 14.97
C LEU A 105 2.93 14.64 14.78
N THR A 106 2.01 13.75 14.39
CA THR A 106 2.33 12.34 14.12
C THR A 106 1.78 11.94 12.77
N SER A 107 2.65 11.44 11.91
CA SER A 107 2.27 10.81 10.65
C SER A 107 2.73 9.36 10.66
N LEU A 108 1.81 8.43 10.46
CA LEU A 108 2.10 7.01 10.43
C LEU A 108 1.47 6.36 9.21
N ASP A 109 2.27 5.69 8.41
CA ASP A 109 1.82 4.82 7.32
C ASP A 109 2.24 3.38 7.59
N GLU A 110 1.26 2.48 7.64
CA GLU A 110 1.45 1.04 7.75
C GLU A 110 0.79 0.36 6.54
N SER A 111 1.61 -0.08 5.60
CA SER A 111 1.16 -0.68 4.35
C SER A 111 1.67 -2.11 4.21
N ASP A 112 0.74 -3.05 3.97
CA ASP A 112 1.03 -4.47 3.79
C ASP A 112 0.52 -4.95 2.43
N ILE A 113 1.39 -5.59 1.64
CA ILE A 113 0.99 -6.25 0.39
C ILE A 113 1.22 -7.75 0.50
N ARG A 114 0.17 -8.51 0.23
CA ARG A 114 0.22 -9.97 0.09
C ARG A 114 -0.23 -10.38 -1.30
N SER A 115 0.73 -10.74 -2.14
CA SER A 115 0.47 -11.18 -3.51
C SER A 115 0.80 -12.65 -3.66
N VAL A 116 -0.12 -13.41 -4.19
CA VAL A 116 0.06 -14.83 -4.50
C VAL A 116 -0.20 -15.07 -5.98
N ALA A 117 0.78 -15.65 -6.66
CA ALA A 117 0.62 -16.12 -8.03
C ALA A 117 0.85 -17.63 -8.08
N GLY A 118 -0.03 -18.35 -8.78
CA GLY A 118 0.05 -19.79 -8.90
C GLY A 118 -0.33 -20.25 -10.30
N ALA A 119 0.31 -21.32 -10.79
CA ALA A 119 -0.04 -21.96 -12.05
C ALA A 119 -0.05 -23.47 -11.87
N ALA A 120 -1.14 -24.12 -12.33
CA ALA A 120 -1.25 -25.57 -12.36
C ALA A 120 -1.62 -26.03 -13.76
N SER A 121 -0.90 -27.02 -14.30
CA SER A 121 -1.20 -27.57 -15.61
C SER A 121 -1.11 -29.08 -15.61
N TYR A 122 -2.00 -29.70 -16.36
CA TYR A 122 -1.98 -31.13 -16.59
C TYR A 122 -2.01 -31.43 -18.09
N GLY A 123 -1.13 -32.32 -18.52
CA GLY A 123 -1.10 -32.84 -19.89
C GLY A 123 -0.76 -34.31 -19.86
N GLY A 124 -1.41 -35.13 -20.72
CA GLY A 124 -1.16 -36.56 -20.76
C GLY A 124 0.29 -36.96 -21.16
N LYS A 125 1.09 -36.01 -21.68
CA LYS A 125 2.54 -36.18 -21.95
C LYS A 125 3.41 -35.16 -21.25
N ALA A 126 2.92 -33.90 -21.07
CA ALA A 126 3.66 -32.83 -20.38
C ALA A 126 2.72 -31.76 -19.85
N GLY A 127 3.04 -31.20 -18.67
CA GLY A 127 2.39 -30.03 -18.09
C GLY A 127 3.44 -28.97 -17.73
N PHE A 128 3.15 -27.71 -18.10
CA PHE A 128 4.02 -26.57 -17.81
C PHE A 128 3.24 -25.49 -17.06
N GLY A 129 3.79 -24.98 -15.96
CA GLY A 129 3.22 -23.88 -15.20
C GLY A 129 4.26 -22.79 -14.93
N ALA A 130 3.86 -21.53 -15.07
CA ALA A 130 4.66 -20.39 -14.67
C ALA A 130 3.80 -19.36 -13.93
N ALA A 131 4.34 -18.80 -12.83
CA ALA A 131 3.66 -17.79 -12.04
C ALA A 131 4.61 -16.66 -11.68
N VAL A 132 4.14 -15.43 -11.74
CA VAL A 132 4.91 -14.23 -11.37
C VAL A 132 4.05 -13.34 -10.50
N ALA A 133 4.59 -12.93 -9.34
CA ALA A 133 3.99 -11.90 -8.49
C ALA A 133 4.96 -10.72 -8.39
N ILE A 134 4.45 -9.52 -8.62
CA ILE A 134 5.20 -8.26 -8.52
C ILE A 134 4.43 -7.36 -7.56
N SER A 135 5.13 -6.86 -6.55
CA SER A 135 4.56 -5.95 -5.56
C SER A 135 5.46 -4.74 -5.37
N THR A 136 4.87 -3.57 -5.39
CA THR A 136 5.54 -2.28 -5.16
C THR A 136 4.82 -1.53 -4.06
N VAL A 137 5.57 -0.99 -3.09
CA VAL A 137 5.05 -0.07 -2.09
C VAL A 137 5.85 1.23 -2.18
N GLN A 138 5.13 2.33 -2.35
CA GLN A 138 5.65 3.67 -2.24
C GLN A 138 4.85 4.39 -1.16
N SER A 139 5.54 4.91 -0.15
CA SER A 139 4.92 5.62 0.95
C SER A 139 5.70 6.90 1.23
N ASN A 140 5.02 8.02 1.13
CA ASN A 140 5.55 9.33 1.49
C ASN A 140 4.91 9.78 2.80
N THR A 141 5.71 9.80 3.88
CA THR A 141 5.22 10.14 5.21
C THR A 141 5.95 11.38 5.72
N VAL A 142 5.21 12.44 6.00
CA VAL A 142 5.74 13.76 6.36
C VAL A 142 5.07 14.29 7.62
N ALA A 143 5.88 14.85 8.54
CA ALA A 143 5.40 15.67 9.65
C ALA A 143 6.21 16.97 9.66
N GLU A 144 5.58 18.10 9.38
CA GLU A 144 6.30 19.35 9.15
C GLU A 144 5.64 20.59 9.77
N ILE A 145 6.50 21.57 10.10
CA ILE A 145 6.08 22.91 10.47
C ILE A 145 6.77 23.88 9.51
N THR A 146 5.99 24.59 8.72
CA THR A 146 6.50 25.48 7.66
C THR A 146 6.00 26.90 7.79
N THR A 147 6.89 27.86 7.58
CA THR A 147 6.56 29.29 7.46
C THR A 147 7.31 29.90 6.30
N THR A 148 6.76 30.95 5.69
CA THR A 148 7.47 31.74 4.70
C THR A 148 8.08 32.99 5.29
N ALA A 149 9.14 33.52 4.64
CA ALA A 149 9.75 34.77 5.03
C ALA A 149 8.77 35.97 5.01
N ALA A 150 7.74 35.90 4.18
CA ALA A 150 6.71 36.93 4.06
C ALA A 150 5.69 36.90 5.22
N LYS A 151 5.55 35.76 5.89
CA LYS A 151 4.65 35.55 7.02
C LYS A 151 5.34 34.72 8.11
N PRO A 152 6.34 35.28 8.81
CA PRO A 152 6.98 34.54 9.86
C PRO A 152 5.98 34.29 11.00
N ARG A 153 5.86 33.04 11.40
CA ARG A 153 4.99 32.56 12.47
C ARG A 153 5.78 31.73 13.44
N THR A 154 5.34 31.71 14.68
CA THR A 154 5.98 30.94 15.74
C THR A 154 5.06 29.85 16.19
N VAL A 155 5.62 28.64 16.31
CA VAL A 155 4.96 27.52 16.97
C VAL A 155 5.67 27.29 18.29
N ARG A 156 4.94 27.47 19.39
CA ARG A 156 5.43 27.35 20.76
C ARG A 156 4.52 26.42 21.55
N GLY A 157 5.11 25.49 22.25
CA GLY A 157 4.49 24.68 23.28
C GLY A 157 5.38 24.66 24.52
N ASP A 158 4.91 25.13 25.65
CA ASP A 158 5.72 25.21 26.87
C ASP A 158 6.14 23.81 27.37
N ALA A 159 5.32 22.79 27.11
CA ALA A 159 5.66 21.39 27.38
C ALA A 159 6.45 20.71 26.27
N GLY A 160 6.69 21.40 25.15
CA GLY A 160 7.48 20.92 24.02
C GLY A 160 6.75 20.90 22.68
N VAL A 161 7.54 20.86 21.60
CA VAL A 161 7.06 20.70 20.24
C VAL A 161 7.74 19.47 19.63
N SER A 162 6.96 18.54 19.11
CA SER A 162 7.47 17.33 18.45
C SER A 162 6.78 17.07 17.13
N ALA A 163 7.55 16.59 16.14
CA ALA A 163 7.06 16.14 14.87
C ALA A 163 7.69 14.78 14.55
N SER A 164 6.88 13.77 14.24
CA SER A 164 7.32 12.41 13.97
C SER A 164 6.62 11.89 12.71
N ALA A 165 7.40 11.37 11.78
CA ALA A 165 6.92 10.69 10.61
C ALA A 165 7.51 9.28 10.55
N THR A 166 6.65 8.28 10.45
CA THR A 166 7.05 6.87 10.40
C THR A 166 6.34 6.17 9.26
N SER A 167 7.11 5.46 8.44
CA SER A 167 6.59 4.58 7.40
C SER A 167 7.07 3.16 7.67
N ASP A 168 6.12 2.24 7.78
CA ASP A 168 6.37 0.81 7.92
C ASP A 168 5.63 0.09 6.79
N SER A 169 6.38 -0.64 5.97
CA SER A 169 5.81 -1.34 4.83
C SER A 169 6.31 -2.79 4.77
N GLU A 170 5.35 -3.71 4.73
CA GLU A 170 5.64 -5.13 4.61
C GLU A 170 5.08 -5.70 3.30
N TYR A 171 5.87 -6.54 2.65
CA TYR A 171 5.42 -7.25 1.46
C TYR A 171 5.85 -8.71 1.48
N CYS A 172 4.88 -9.59 1.20
CA CYS A 172 5.09 -11.02 1.07
C CYS A 172 4.61 -11.48 -0.30
N THR A 173 5.51 -12.03 -1.11
CA THR A 173 5.20 -12.56 -2.45
C THR A 173 5.63 -14.02 -2.59
N PRO A 174 4.94 -14.96 -1.95
CA PRO A 174 5.23 -16.37 -2.18
C PRO A 174 4.81 -16.76 -3.59
N SER A 175 5.74 -17.30 -4.38
CA SER A 175 5.45 -17.96 -5.65
C SER A 175 5.37 -19.47 -5.43
N LEU A 176 4.21 -20.07 -5.71
CA LEU A 176 4.04 -21.51 -5.66
C LEU A 176 4.32 -22.10 -7.05
N LEU A 177 5.50 -22.66 -7.23
CA LEU A 177 5.80 -23.54 -8.35
C LEU A 177 5.53 -24.98 -7.91
N PRO A 178 4.70 -25.75 -8.62
CA PRO A 178 4.56 -27.17 -8.30
C PRO A 178 5.89 -27.86 -8.59
N GLN A 179 6.43 -28.49 -7.57
CA GLN A 179 7.55 -29.45 -7.74
C GLN A 179 6.96 -30.69 -8.42
N MET A 180 7.44 -30.98 -9.62
CA MET A 180 7.17 -32.28 -10.30
C MET A 180 8.07 -33.36 -9.76
#